data_7a582c2e32f9f613746d81e0c93616d9
#
_entry.id   7a582c2e32f9f613746d81e0c93616d9
#
_cell.length_a   1.000
_cell.length_b   1.000
_cell.length_c   1.000
_cell.angle_alpha   90.00
_cell.angle_beta   90.00
_cell.angle_gamma   90.00
#
_symmetry.space_group_name_H-M   'P 1'
#
loop_
_entity.id
_entity.type
_entity.pdbx_description
1 polymer ?
#
loop_
_entity_poly.entity_id
_entity_poly.type
_entity_poly.pdbx_seq_one_letter_code
_entity_poly.pdbx_strand_id
1 'polypeptide(L)'
;MKVTRFHHVSVNCHDAPLLDMVEFYGGFFGLADEPRPEIPGVDGHWHAVGDSQLHIVGAPPRGTAIDSTGNHYCMAVDDLDAAIAELEARGIPYKRGVQGESVVQIWINDPAGNTIELQQETGSVPEREGGR
;
A
#
# COMPACT_ATOMS: atom_id res chain seq x y z
N MET A 1 9.41 26.14 -5.09
CA MET A 1 8.44 25.02 -5.01
C MET A 1 8.35 24.57 -3.57
N LYS A 2 7.15 24.26 -3.08
CA LYS A 2 6.97 23.72 -1.74
C LYS A 2 6.07 22.48 -1.84
N VAL A 3 6.65 21.31 -1.62
CA VAL A 3 5.89 20.07 -1.53
C VAL A 3 5.28 19.98 -0.13
N THR A 4 4.00 19.68 -0.03
CA THR A 4 3.27 19.69 1.23
C THR A 4 2.92 18.31 1.77
N ARG A 5 2.72 17.33 0.89
CA ARG A 5 2.39 15.94 1.29
C ARG A 5 2.38 15.01 0.08
N PHE A 6 2.26 13.73 0.33
CA PHE A 6 1.83 12.81 -0.71
C PHE A 6 0.34 13.02 -0.99
N HIS A 7 -0.03 13.14 -2.25
CA HIS A 7 -1.43 13.26 -2.66
C HIS A 7 -2.06 11.88 -2.81
N HIS A 8 -1.44 11.05 -3.61
CA HIS A 8 -1.90 9.68 -3.82
C HIS A 8 -0.78 8.78 -4.30
N VAL A 9 -1.03 7.48 -4.21
CA VAL A 9 -0.23 6.42 -4.81
C VAL A 9 -1.08 5.72 -5.86
N SER A 10 -0.50 5.41 -6.99
CA SER A 10 -1.16 4.63 -8.03
C SER A 10 -0.58 3.22 -8.09
N VAL A 11 -1.46 2.23 -8.13
CA VAL A 11 -1.11 0.82 -8.32
C VAL A 11 -1.86 0.28 -9.53
N ASN A 12 -1.19 -0.55 -10.31
CA ASN A 12 -1.75 -1.06 -11.54
C ASN A 12 -2.31 -2.49 -11.36
N CYS A 13 -3.36 -2.80 -12.11
CA CYS A 13 -3.82 -4.18 -12.27
C CYS A 13 -2.95 -4.86 -13.31
N HIS A 14 -2.27 -5.94 -12.90
CA HIS A 14 -1.54 -6.81 -13.82
C HIS A 14 -2.11 -8.19 -13.69
N ASP A 15 -2.16 -9.11 -14.22
CA ASP A 15 -2.66 -10.49 -14.06
C ASP A 15 -3.75 -10.68 -12.99
N ALA A 16 -4.33 -9.60 -12.49
CA ALA A 16 -5.40 -9.65 -11.51
C ALA A 16 -6.58 -8.78 -11.96
N PRO A 17 -7.82 -9.28 -11.81
CA PRO A 17 -8.99 -8.47 -12.08
C PRO A 17 -9.09 -7.26 -11.15
N LEU A 18 -9.70 -6.19 -11.63
CA LEU A 18 -9.95 -5.00 -10.81
C LEU A 18 -10.71 -5.35 -9.52
N LEU A 19 -11.67 -6.27 -9.57
CA LEU A 19 -12.43 -6.70 -8.39
C LEU A 19 -11.54 -7.31 -7.31
N ASP A 20 -10.52 -8.08 -7.67
CA ASP A 20 -9.59 -8.65 -6.71
C ASP A 20 -8.73 -7.57 -6.04
N MET A 21 -8.35 -6.53 -6.80
CA MET A 21 -7.65 -5.38 -6.27
C MET A 21 -8.52 -4.60 -5.29
N VAL A 22 -9.78 -4.35 -5.64
CA VAL A 22 -10.73 -3.66 -4.76
C VAL A 22 -10.97 -4.44 -3.48
N GLU A 23 -11.10 -5.77 -3.57
CA GLU A 23 -11.25 -6.62 -2.37
C GLU A 23 -9.99 -6.59 -1.50
N PHE A 24 -8.82 -6.61 -2.11
CA PHE A 24 -7.56 -6.53 -1.35
C PHE A 24 -7.45 -5.21 -0.58
N TYR A 25 -7.60 -4.09 -1.27
CA TYR A 25 -7.43 -2.77 -0.63
C TYR A 25 -8.63 -2.36 0.22
N GLY A 26 -9.84 -2.60 -0.24
CA GLY A 26 -11.05 -2.28 0.49
C GLY A 26 -11.42 -3.29 1.57
N GLY A 27 -11.32 -4.58 1.27
CA GLY A 27 -11.67 -5.65 2.20
C GLY A 27 -10.53 -5.98 3.16
N PHE A 28 -9.39 -6.39 2.64
CA PHE A 28 -8.26 -6.82 3.49
C PHE A 28 -7.59 -5.66 4.22
N PHE A 29 -7.23 -4.60 3.53
CA PHE A 29 -6.67 -3.40 4.17
C PHE A 29 -7.72 -2.54 4.85
N GLY A 30 -8.99 -2.70 4.54
CA GLY A 30 -10.08 -1.93 5.14
C GLY A 30 -10.14 -0.48 4.71
N LEU A 31 -9.63 -0.13 3.54
CA LEU A 31 -9.64 1.25 3.06
C LEU A 31 -11.03 1.64 2.54
N ALA A 32 -11.53 2.79 2.98
CA ALA A 32 -12.80 3.32 2.50
C ALA A 32 -12.73 3.72 1.02
N ASP A 33 -13.86 3.65 0.33
CA ASP A 33 -13.95 4.11 -1.05
C ASP A 33 -13.88 5.64 -1.12
N GLU A 34 -13.26 6.12 -2.19
CA GLU A 34 -13.25 7.54 -2.57
C GLU A 34 -13.99 7.73 -3.90
N PRO A 35 -14.72 8.83 -4.08
CA PRO A 35 -15.32 9.12 -5.36
C PRO A 35 -14.27 9.25 -6.47
N ARG A 36 -14.46 8.51 -7.54
CA ARG A 36 -13.58 8.53 -8.70
C ARG A 36 -14.34 9.13 -9.88
N PRO A 37 -13.82 10.18 -10.54
CA PRO A 37 -14.42 10.65 -11.77
C PRO A 37 -14.33 9.57 -12.85
N GLU A 38 -15.29 9.57 -13.76
CA GLU A 38 -15.18 8.69 -14.91
C GLU A 38 -14.01 9.14 -15.79
N ILE A 39 -13.13 8.20 -16.10
CA ILE A 39 -11.99 8.42 -16.99
C ILE A 39 -12.21 7.51 -18.19
N PRO A 40 -12.58 8.07 -19.37
CA PRO A 40 -12.87 7.26 -20.53
C PRO A 40 -11.69 6.35 -20.91
N GLY A 41 -11.99 5.07 -21.15
CA GLY A 41 -11.00 4.10 -21.56
C GLY A 41 -10.07 3.56 -20.47
N VAL A 42 -10.22 4.01 -19.23
CA VAL A 42 -9.39 3.55 -18.11
C VAL A 42 -10.31 3.18 -16.95
N ASP A 43 -10.41 1.91 -16.67
CA ASP A 43 -11.08 1.42 -15.46
C ASP A 43 -10.18 1.64 -14.23
N GLY A 44 -10.81 1.70 -13.06
CA GLY A 44 -10.06 1.85 -11.84
C GLY A 44 -10.97 2.02 -10.63
N HIS A 45 -10.34 2.20 -9.48
CA HIS A 45 -11.04 2.42 -8.22
C HIS A 45 -10.16 3.25 -7.29
N TRP A 46 -10.75 4.10 -6.50
CA TRP A 46 -10.04 4.95 -5.56
C TRP A 46 -10.43 4.63 -4.12
N HIS A 47 -9.44 4.63 -3.25
CA HIS A 47 -9.60 4.45 -1.81
C HIS A 47 -9.01 5.63 -1.05
N ALA A 48 -9.58 5.92 0.12
CA ALA A 48 -9.02 6.88 1.07
C ALA A 48 -7.94 6.21 1.93
N VAL A 49 -6.85 6.91 2.17
CA VAL A 49 -5.77 6.50 3.07
C VAL A 49 -5.40 7.70 3.94
N GLY A 50 -6.03 7.85 5.10
CA GLY A 50 -5.87 9.05 5.90
C GLY A 50 -6.29 10.30 5.11
N ASP A 51 -5.39 11.26 4.95
CA ASP A 51 -5.59 12.46 4.12
C ASP A 51 -5.10 12.28 2.67
N SER A 52 -4.62 11.10 2.35
CA SER A 52 -4.14 10.72 1.01
C SER A 52 -5.08 9.73 0.35
N GLN A 53 -4.75 9.31 -0.85
CA GLN A 53 -5.56 8.36 -1.61
C GLN A 53 -4.69 7.25 -2.19
N LEU A 54 -5.31 6.12 -2.46
CA LEU A 54 -4.74 5.06 -3.27
C LEU A 54 -5.62 4.88 -4.51
N HIS A 55 -5.00 4.97 -5.67
CA HIS A 55 -5.65 4.81 -6.96
C HIS A 55 -5.29 3.47 -7.57
N ILE A 56 -6.28 2.63 -7.80
CA ILE A 56 -6.12 1.41 -8.60
C ILE A 56 -6.35 1.79 -10.05
N VAL A 57 -5.38 1.50 -10.90
CA VAL A 57 -5.40 1.84 -12.32
C VAL A 57 -5.49 0.55 -13.13
N GLY A 58 -6.47 0.45 -14.00
CA GLY A 58 -6.68 -0.72 -14.86
C GLY A 58 -5.67 -0.78 -16.01
N ALA A 59 -4.40 -0.81 -15.68
CA ALA A 59 -3.30 -0.94 -16.63
C ALA A 59 -2.22 -1.86 -16.03
N PRO A 60 -1.50 -2.66 -16.85
CA PRO A 60 -0.55 -3.63 -16.31
C PRO A 60 0.68 -2.98 -15.67
N PRO A 61 1.14 -3.46 -14.51
CA PRO A 61 2.44 -3.11 -13.95
C PRO A 61 3.58 -3.84 -14.67
N ARG A 62 4.81 -3.61 -14.24
CA ARG A 62 5.99 -4.15 -14.91
C ARG A 62 6.54 -5.45 -14.33
N GLY A 63 6.01 -5.95 -13.24
CA GLY A 63 6.50 -7.18 -12.62
C GLY A 63 5.61 -7.63 -11.48
N THR A 64 5.84 -8.84 -11.01
CA THR A 64 4.99 -9.48 -10.00
C THR A 64 5.76 -10.02 -8.80
N ALA A 65 7.09 -9.95 -8.78
CA ALA A 65 7.89 -10.36 -7.63
C ALA A 65 7.87 -9.29 -6.52
N ILE A 66 7.99 -9.72 -5.28
CA ILE A 66 8.21 -8.79 -4.17
C ILE A 66 9.58 -8.13 -4.36
N ASP A 67 9.58 -6.83 -4.56
CA ASP A 67 10.77 -6.04 -4.82
C ASP A 67 10.98 -5.01 -3.70
N SER A 68 11.73 -5.41 -2.68
CA SER A 68 12.01 -4.56 -1.52
C SER A 68 12.97 -3.41 -1.81
N THR A 69 13.64 -3.42 -2.95
CA THR A 69 14.59 -2.37 -3.34
C THR A 69 14.12 -1.54 -4.52
N GLY A 70 13.07 -1.96 -5.20
CA GLY A 70 12.46 -1.23 -6.30
C GLY A 70 11.35 -0.30 -5.85
N ASN A 71 10.51 0.07 -6.77
CA ASN A 71 9.38 0.94 -6.48
C ASN A 71 8.39 0.23 -5.55
N HIS A 72 8.08 0.86 -4.45
CA HIS A 72 7.09 0.39 -3.49
C HIS A 72 6.52 1.58 -2.72
N TYR A 73 5.49 1.34 -1.96
CA TYR A 73 4.99 2.30 -0.98
C TYR A 73 4.84 1.62 0.37
N CYS A 74 4.81 2.42 1.42
CA CYS A 74 4.73 1.92 2.78
C CYS A 74 3.43 2.32 3.44
N MET A 75 2.77 1.34 4.07
CA MET A 75 1.63 1.55 4.94
C MET A 75 2.06 1.36 6.39
N ALA A 76 1.67 2.29 7.24
CA ALA A 76 1.80 2.10 8.67
C ALA A 76 0.61 1.29 9.19
N VAL A 77 0.88 0.30 10.02
CA VAL A 77 -0.14 -0.50 10.69
C VAL A 77 -0.05 -0.29 12.20
N ASP A 78 -1.15 -0.38 12.89
CA ASP A 78 -1.20 -0.16 14.34
C ASP A 78 -0.50 -1.28 15.14
N ASP A 79 -0.53 -2.50 14.63
CA ASP A 79 0.07 -3.68 15.27
C ASP A 79 0.68 -4.58 14.19
N LEU A 80 1.99 -4.52 14.03
CA LEU A 80 2.69 -5.29 12.99
C LEU A 80 2.64 -6.79 13.27
N ASP A 81 2.71 -7.22 14.53
CA ASP A 81 2.63 -8.64 14.87
C ASP A 81 1.25 -9.21 14.51
N ALA A 82 0.19 -8.46 14.76
CA ALA A 82 -1.16 -8.84 14.35
C ALA A 82 -1.28 -8.88 12.82
N ALA A 83 -0.66 -7.93 12.12
CA ALA A 83 -0.65 -7.92 10.66
C ALA A 83 0.07 -9.15 10.10
N ILE A 84 1.20 -9.53 10.66
CA ILE A 84 1.93 -10.74 10.26
C ILE A 84 1.08 -11.98 10.48
N ALA A 85 0.43 -12.09 11.63
CA ALA A 85 -0.46 -13.23 11.92
C ALA A 85 -1.61 -13.32 10.91
N GLU A 86 -2.16 -12.18 10.50
CA GLU A 86 -3.22 -12.14 9.49
C GLU A 86 -2.71 -12.55 8.10
N LEU A 87 -1.50 -12.11 7.72
CA LEU A 87 -0.87 -12.55 6.47
C LEU A 87 -0.68 -14.07 6.46
N GLU A 88 -0.18 -14.62 7.55
CA GLU A 88 0.03 -16.07 7.69
C GLU A 88 -1.29 -16.83 7.64
N ALA A 89 -2.32 -16.34 8.31
CA ALA A 89 -3.65 -16.96 8.31
C ALA A 89 -4.28 -16.97 6.90
N ARG A 90 -3.99 -15.95 6.09
CA ARG A 90 -4.47 -15.85 4.70
C ARG A 90 -3.54 -16.51 3.68
N GLY A 91 -2.40 -17.02 4.10
CA GLY A 91 -1.42 -17.61 3.19
C GLY A 91 -0.78 -16.60 2.24
N ILE A 92 -0.69 -15.34 2.64
CA ILE A 92 -0.06 -14.28 1.82
C ILE A 92 1.44 -14.32 2.06
N PRO A 93 2.26 -14.54 1.03
CA PRO A 93 3.72 -14.53 1.16
C PRO A 93 4.23 -13.15 1.56
N TYR A 94 5.25 -13.12 2.39
CA TYR A 94 5.91 -11.86 2.76
C TYR A 94 7.41 -12.05 2.94
N LYS A 95 8.15 -10.96 2.81
CA LYS A 95 9.56 -10.88 3.19
C LYS A 95 9.69 -10.02 4.44
N ARG A 96 10.62 -10.40 5.31
CA ARG A 96 10.93 -9.65 6.53
C ARG A 96 12.34 -9.08 6.42
N GLY A 97 12.49 -7.83 6.83
CA GLY A 97 13.78 -7.17 6.96
C GLY A 97 13.84 -6.30 8.20
N VAL A 98 15.01 -5.79 8.47
CA VAL A 98 15.23 -4.87 9.58
C VAL A 98 16.01 -3.67 9.05
N GLN A 99 15.47 -2.48 9.26
CA GLN A 99 16.12 -1.23 8.91
C GLN A 99 16.78 -0.66 10.18
N GLY A 100 18.04 -0.27 10.07
CA GLY A 100 18.77 0.19 11.23
C GLY A 100 18.90 -0.90 12.31
N GLU A 101 18.69 -0.53 13.57
CA GLU A 101 18.85 -1.46 14.70
C GLU A 101 17.55 -2.16 15.09
N SER A 102 16.40 -1.60 14.77
CA SER A 102 15.15 -2.08 15.37
C SER A 102 13.88 -1.93 14.53
N VAL A 103 13.93 -1.29 13.39
CA VAL A 103 12.73 -1.10 12.57
C VAL A 103 12.49 -2.34 11.73
N VAL A 104 11.47 -3.12 12.11
CA VAL A 104 11.06 -4.30 11.35
C VAL A 104 10.23 -3.85 10.15
N GLN A 105 10.58 -4.37 8.98
CA GLN A 105 9.89 -4.12 7.73
C GLN A 105 9.32 -5.43 7.21
N ILE A 106 8.08 -5.38 6.74
CA ILE A 106 7.43 -6.49 6.06
C ILE A 106 7.10 -6.03 4.65
N TRP A 107 7.43 -6.82 3.65
CA TRP A 107 7.07 -6.56 2.26
C TRP A 107 6.14 -7.65 1.76
N ILE A 108 5.08 -7.22 1.12
CA ILE A 108 4.09 -8.09 0.47
C ILE A 108 3.82 -7.59 -0.93
N ASN A 109 3.15 -8.41 -1.73
CA ASN A 109 2.59 -7.95 -2.99
C ASN A 109 1.07 -7.88 -2.90
N ASP A 110 0.49 -6.93 -3.62
CA ASP A 110 -0.93 -6.98 -3.92
C ASP A 110 -1.21 -8.05 -4.99
N PRO A 111 -2.47 -8.35 -5.33
CA PRO A 111 -2.78 -9.38 -6.32
C PRO A 111 -2.19 -9.12 -7.71
N ALA A 112 -1.89 -7.87 -8.04
CA ALA A 112 -1.27 -7.50 -9.32
C ALA A 112 0.26 -7.51 -9.29
N GLY A 113 0.88 -7.79 -8.13
CA GLY A 113 2.32 -7.82 -7.98
C GLY A 113 2.96 -6.48 -7.62
N ASN A 114 2.19 -5.49 -7.22
CA ASN A 114 2.76 -4.25 -6.70
C ASN A 114 3.31 -4.50 -5.29
N THR A 115 4.52 -4.04 -5.03
CA THR A 115 5.17 -4.24 -3.73
C THR A 115 4.73 -3.19 -2.72
N ILE A 116 4.37 -3.66 -1.53
CA ILE A 116 3.92 -2.85 -0.40
C ILE A 116 4.81 -3.16 0.79
N GLU A 117 5.32 -2.12 1.43
CA GLU A 117 5.99 -2.25 2.70
C GLU A 117 5.01 -1.98 3.84
N LEU A 118 5.09 -2.76 4.92
CA LEU A 118 4.34 -2.53 6.15
C LEU A 118 5.31 -2.21 7.28
N GLN A 119 5.02 -1.16 8.03
CA GLN A 119 5.76 -0.78 9.23
C GLN A 119 4.81 -0.56 10.39
N GLN A 120 5.31 -0.75 11.59
CA GLN A 120 4.58 -0.45 12.82
C GLN A 120 4.34 1.05 12.94
N GLU A 121 3.10 1.46 13.21
CA GLU A 121 2.83 2.82 13.64
C GLU A 121 3.46 3.04 15.02
N THR A 122 4.30 4.04 15.15
CA THR A 122 5.07 4.29 16.37
C THR A 122 4.44 5.37 17.24
N GLY A 123 3.12 5.31 17.44
CA GLY A 123 2.41 6.30 18.22
C GLY A 123 2.24 7.62 17.48
N SER A 124 2.19 8.73 18.19
CA SER A 124 2.15 10.05 17.53
C SER A 124 3.41 10.19 16.68
N VAL A 125 3.23 10.43 15.40
CA VAL A 125 4.35 10.85 14.55
C VAL A 125 5.04 12.02 15.25
N PRO A 126 6.34 11.92 15.58
CA PRO A 126 7.03 13.04 16.21
C PRO A 126 6.82 14.26 15.36
N GLU A 127 6.35 15.34 15.99
CA GLU A 127 6.27 16.62 15.32
C GLU A 127 7.63 16.93 14.72
N ARG A 128 7.70 16.95 13.41
CA ARG A 128 8.95 17.28 12.75
C ARG A 128 9.12 18.77 12.79
N GLU A 129 9.95 19.23 13.69
CA GLU A 129 10.27 20.64 13.78
C GLU A 129 10.75 21.20 12.44
N GLY A 130 10.34 22.39 12.13
CA GLY A 130 10.81 23.11 10.96
C GLY A 130 10.45 22.46 9.62
N GLY A 131 9.45 21.61 9.58
CA GLY A 131 9.02 20.96 8.33
C GLY A 131 10.03 20.00 7.73
N ARG A 132 10.77 19.39 8.57
CA ARG A 132 11.73 18.37 8.19
C ARG A 132 11.11 17.18 7.55
#